data_9f22282c660e763d5b48828c9865c59c
#
_entry.id   9f22282c660e763d5b48828c9865c59c
#
_cell.length_a   1.000
_cell.length_b   1.000
_cell.length_c   1.000
_cell.angle_alpha   90.00
_cell.angle_beta   90.00
_cell.angle_gamma   90.00
#
_symmetry.space_group_name_H-M   'P 1'
#
loop_
_entity.id
_entity.type
_entity.pdbx_description
1 polymer ?
#
loop_
_entity_poly.entity_id
_entity_poly.type
_entity_poly.pdbx_seq_one_letter_code
_entity_poly.pdbx_strand_id
1 'polypeptide(L)'
;MIVAVMGLIGSGKSSLVTSLNNTGKYTVFMEPTKEIEGSTENPFLDKYYKDPSRWAYTMQTFLLFERYKQFQEAHYRSLRGEDCIIDSAYYSDFAFALVQQQDGYFTDDEYNAYLNMHQALQPNLVYPDVIVYLNLSPEDTLNRIKERSRECESNIPLEYLTKLHTAYCKVLSSLSKRCKIVHVDARKSREEVLHDVEVIIDAISDEIISNGHPCYK
;
A
#
# COMPACT_ATOMS: atom_id res chain seq x y z
N MET A 1 -4.83 15.24 -7.32
CA MET A 1 -3.55 14.66 -6.81
C MET A 1 -3.75 13.22 -6.36
N ILE A 2 -2.70 12.39 -6.42
CA ILE A 2 -2.73 10.99 -5.92
C ILE A 2 -1.68 10.83 -4.82
N VAL A 3 -2.11 10.45 -3.63
CA VAL A 3 -1.27 10.12 -2.47
C VAL A 3 -1.37 8.62 -2.20
N ALA A 4 -0.24 7.92 -2.24
CA ALA A 4 -0.18 6.51 -1.90
C ALA A 4 0.37 6.32 -0.48
N VAL A 5 -0.37 5.64 0.39
CA VAL A 5 0.10 5.30 1.73
C VAL A 5 0.70 3.90 1.71
N MET A 6 1.96 3.78 2.11
CA MET A 6 2.70 2.52 2.12
C MET A 6 3.32 2.26 3.49
N GLY A 7 3.61 1.01 3.80
CA GLY A 7 4.23 0.59 5.06
C GLY A 7 3.92 -0.87 5.38
N LEU A 8 4.59 -1.42 6.40
CA LEU A 8 4.41 -2.80 6.83
C LEU A 8 2.98 -3.10 7.32
N ILE A 9 2.65 -4.39 7.41
CA ILE A 9 1.43 -4.87 8.09
C ILE A 9 1.47 -4.33 9.54
N GLY A 10 0.37 -3.73 10.02
CA GLY A 10 0.35 -3.17 11.38
C GLY A 10 1.00 -1.78 11.54
N SER A 11 1.53 -1.16 10.48
CA SER A 11 2.13 0.19 10.57
C SER A 11 1.12 1.32 10.80
N GLY A 12 -0.19 1.04 10.70
CA GLY A 12 -1.23 2.05 10.92
C GLY A 12 -1.83 2.67 9.65
N LYS A 13 -1.52 2.14 8.45
CA LYS A 13 -2.04 2.65 7.16
C LYS A 13 -3.54 2.83 7.17
N SER A 14 -4.29 1.77 7.43
CA SER A 14 -5.76 1.81 7.38
C SER A 14 -6.35 2.77 8.43
N SER A 15 -5.74 2.89 9.60
CA SER A 15 -6.16 3.88 10.62
C SER A 15 -5.95 5.31 10.12
N LEU A 16 -4.79 5.61 9.52
CA LEU A 16 -4.50 6.91 8.93
C LEU A 16 -5.48 7.23 7.81
N VAL A 17 -5.67 6.29 6.87
CA VAL A 17 -6.53 6.48 5.69
C VAL A 17 -8.00 6.65 6.11
N THR A 18 -8.46 5.92 7.14
CA THR A 18 -9.79 6.14 7.75
C THR A 18 -9.90 7.54 8.35
N SER A 19 -8.88 8.01 9.07
CA SER A 19 -8.90 9.36 9.63
C SER A 19 -8.94 10.44 8.54
N LEU A 20 -8.18 10.28 7.46
CA LEU A 20 -8.22 11.17 6.30
C LEU A 20 -9.60 11.15 5.62
N ASN A 21 -10.22 9.96 5.47
CA ASN A 21 -11.57 9.84 4.93
C ASN A 21 -12.61 10.63 5.76
N ASN A 22 -12.49 10.57 7.08
CA ASN A 22 -13.40 11.26 8.01
C ASN A 22 -13.31 12.78 7.93
N THR A 23 -12.26 13.35 7.36
CA THR A 23 -12.16 14.80 7.11
C THR A 23 -13.11 15.28 6.01
N GLY A 24 -13.57 14.38 5.14
CA GLY A 24 -14.40 14.69 3.98
C GLY A 24 -13.67 15.46 2.86
N LYS A 25 -12.35 15.67 2.99
CA LYS A 25 -11.54 16.42 2.00
C LYS A 25 -11.07 15.55 0.83
N TYR A 26 -10.97 14.23 1.02
CA TYR A 26 -10.28 13.31 0.11
C TYR A 26 -11.19 12.22 -0.40
N THR A 27 -10.96 11.78 -1.63
CA THR A 27 -11.51 10.53 -2.14
C THR A 27 -10.58 9.39 -1.75
N VAL A 28 -11.07 8.44 -0.97
CA VAL A 28 -10.25 7.40 -0.34
C VAL A 28 -10.52 6.03 -0.94
N PHE A 29 -9.45 5.29 -1.23
CA PHE A 29 -9.47 3.90 -1.68
C PHE A 29 -8.85 3.01 -0.61
N MET A 30 -9.68 2.19 0.01
CA MET A 30 -9.27 1.29 1.09
C MET A 30 -8.72 -0.02 0.53
N GLU A 31 -7.75 -0.62 1.24
CA GLU A 31 -7.24 -1.94 0.88
C GLU A 31 -8.38 -2.98 0.86
N PRO A 32 -8.41 -3.88 -0.15
CA PRO A 32 -9.42 -4.94 -0.23
C PRO A 32 -9.30 -5.92 0.94
N THR A 33 -10.11 -5.71 1.98
CA THR A 33 -10.20 -6.60 3.15
C THR A 33 -11.64 -6.68 3.64
N LYS A 34 -12.02 -7.79 4.31
CA LYS A 34 -13.37 -7.95 4.89
C LYS A 34 -13.67 -7.03 6.08
N GLU A 35 -12.63 -6.45 6.67
CA GLU A 35 -12.72 -5.80 7.97
C GLU A 35 -12.85 -4.27 7.88
N ILE A 36 -12.80 -3.71 6.68
CA ILE A 36 -12.85 -2.27 6.46
C ILE A 36 -14.14 -1.93 5.70
N GLU A 37 -14.98 -1.11 6.31
CA GLU A 37 -16.19 -0.62 5.65
C GLU A 37 -15.84 0.13 4.35
N GLY A 38 -16.55 -0.20 3.28
CA GLY A 38 -16.31 0.37 1.94
C GLY A 38 -15.17 -0.28 1.15
N SER A 39 -14.46 -1.27 1.71
CA SER A 39 -13.46 -2.04 0.95
C SER A 39 -14.08 -3.16 0.12
N THR A 40 -13.39 -3.57 -0.95
CA THR A 40 -13.74 -4.79 -1.69
C THR A 40 -13.45 -6.01 -0.82
N GLU A 41 -14.41 -6.94 -0.72
CA GLU A 41 -14.20 -8.18 0.01
C GLU A 41 -13.08 -9.02 -0.63
N ASN A 42 -12.12 -9.46 0.20
CA ASN A 42 -11.08 -10.40 -0.24
C ASN A 42 -11.45 -11.83 0.15
N PRO A 43 -11.95 -12.66 -0.79
CA PRO A 43 -12.40 -14.01 -0.48
C PRO A 43 -11.26 -15.01 -0.24
N PHE A 44 -10.01 -14.59 -0.44
CA PHE A 44 -8.83 -15.46 -0.37
C PHE A 44 -7.98 -15.21 0.88
N LEU A 45 -8.20 -14.14 1.63
CA LEU A 45 -7.34 -13.76 2.77
C LEU A 45 -7.30 -14.85 3.85
N ASP A 46 -8.47 -15.30 4.32
CA ASP A 46 -8.57 -16.36 5.31
C ASP A 46 -8.00 -17.70 4.80
N LYS A 47 -8.19 -17.98 3.51
CA LYS A 47 -7.67 -19.20 2.88
C LYS A 47 -6.17 -19.17 2.80
N TYR A 48 -5.59 -18.02 2.45
CA TYR A 48 -4.15 -17.80 2.41
C TYR A 48 -3.50 -18.05 3.77
N TYR A 49 -4.04 -17.45 4.84
CA TYR A 49 -3.46 -17.66 6.17
C TYR A 49 -3.55 -19.13 6.66
N LYS A 50 -4.56 -19.88 6.21
CA LYS A 50 -4.72 -21.30 6.54
C LYS A 50 -3.82 -22.22 5.73
N ASP A 51 -3.61 -21.93 4.45
CA ASP A 51 -2.80 -22.72 3.52
C ASP A 51 -2.10 -21.81 2.51
N PRO A 52 -0.98 -21.16 2.93
CA PRO A 52 -0.24 -20.24 2.07
C PRO A 52 0.23 -20.90 0.76
N SER A 53 0.71 -22.12 0.83
CA SER A 53 1.24 -22.84 -0.34
C SER A 53 0.19 -23.03 -1.45
N ARG A 54 -1.09 -23.17 -1.06
CA ARG A 54 -2.19 -23.31 -2.04
C ARG A 54 -2.73 -21.97 -2.52
N TRP A 55 -2.76 -20.96 -1.65
CA TRP A 55 -3.56 -19.76 -1.91
C TRP A 55 -2.75 -18.49 -2.15
N ALA A 56 -1.44 -18.50 -1.92
CA ALA A 56 -0.60 -17.31 -2.05
C ALA A 56 -0.70 -16.67 -3.45
N TYR A 57 -0.50 -17.47 -4.51
CA TYR A 57 -0.58 -16.98 -5.87
C TYR A 57 -1.96 -16.45 -6.23
N THR A 58 -3.01 -17.18 -5.88
CA THR A 58 -4.41 -16.77 -6.14
C THR A 58 -4.75 -15.47 -5.41
N MET A 59 -4.37 -15.35 -4.14
CA MET A 59 -4.60 -14.14 -3.34
C MET A 59 -3.83 -12.95 -3.91
N GLN A 60 -2.55 -13.16 -4.23
CA GLN A 60 -1.70 -12.07 -4.70
C GLN A 60 -2.11 -11.55 -6.09
N THR A 61 -2.52 -12.43 -6.99
CA THR A 61 -3.05 -12.02 -8.31
C THR A 61 -4.38 -11.29 -8.18
N PHE A 62 -5.25 -11.72 -7.25
CA PHE A 62 -6.49 -10.99 -6.94
C PHE A 62 -6.18 -9.58 -6.40
N LEU A 63 -5.27 -9.45 -5.43
CA LEU A 63 -4.88 -8.16 -4.86
C LEU A 63 -4.25 -7.24 -5.90
N LEU A 64 -3.37 -7.77 -6.75
CA LEU A 64 -2.76 -7.02 -7.85
C LEU A 64 -3.83 -6.38 -8.73
N PHE A 65 -4.87 -7.16 -9.10
CA PHE A 65 -5.93 -6.68 -9.97
C PHE A 65 -6.85 -5.66 -9.29
N GLU A 66 -7.21 -5.87 -8.02
CA GLU A 66 -8.01 -4.90 -7.25
C GLU A 66 -7.26 -3.58 -7.06
N ARG A 67 -5.97 -3.62 -6.70
CA ARG A 67 -5.12 -2.44 -6.58
C ARG A 67 -4.94 -1.71 -7.91
N TYR A 68 -4.83 -2.46 -9.00
CA TYR A 68 -4.79 -1.88 -10.34
C TYR A 68 -6.07 -1.09 -10.67
N LYS A 69 -7.25 -1.67 -10.43
CA LYS A 69 -8.55 -1.00 -10.64
C LYS A 69 -8.69 0.26 -9.79
N GLN A 70 -8.35 0.16 -8.51
CA GLN A 70 -8.39 1.31 -7.60
C GLN A 70 -7.46 2.44 -8.06
N PHE A 71 -6.27 2.08 -8.52
CA PHE A 71 -5.30 3.07 -8.99
C PHE A 71 -5.76 3.76 -10.29
N GLN A 72 -6.39 3.02 -11.20
CA GLN A 72 -7.00 3.60 -12.41
C GLN A 72 -8.16 4.55 -12.06
N GLU A 73 -9.02 4.17 -11.13
CA GLU A 73 -10.13 5.04 -10.67
C GLU A 73 -9.58 6.30 -9.98
N ALA A 74 -8.57 6.16 -9.12
CA ALA A 74 -7.92 7.29 -8.49
C ALA A 74 -7.29 8.23 -9.52
N HIS A 75 -6.65 7.69 -10.55
CA HIS A 75 -6.13 8.50 -11.65
C HIS A 75 -7.24 9.26 -12.39
N TYR A 76 -8.33 8.57 -12.75
CA TYR A 76 -9.46 9.23 -13.41
C TYR A 76 -10.04 10.38 -12.56
N ARG A 77 -10.20 10.17 -11.25
CA ARG A 77 -10.72 11.20 -10.32
C ARG A 77 -9.72 12.34 -10.12
N SER A 78 -8.43 12.06 -10.06
CA SER A 78 -7.42 13.11 -9.94
C SER A 78 -7.39 14.05 -11.14
N LEU A 79 -7.65 13.53 -12.36
CA LEU A 79 -7.82 14.35 -13.56
C LEU A 79 -9.04 15.29 -13.48
N ARG A 80 -10.00 15.01 -12.62
CA ARG A 80 -11.17 15.86 -12.35
C ARG A 80 -10.95 16.83 -11.19
N GLY A 81 -9.73 16.90 -10.67
CA GLY A 81 -9.36 17.80 -9.57
C GLY A 81 -9.60 17.24 -8.18
N GLU A 82 -9.92 15.94 -8.05
CA GLU A 82 -10.08 15.30 -6.73
C GLU A 82 -8.72 14.90 -6.16
N ASP A 83 -8.55 15.07 -4.84
CA ASP A 83 -7.39 14.55 -4.12
C ASP A 83 -7.70 13.13 -3.65
N CYS A 84 -6.93 12.17 -4.16
CA CYS A 84 -7.14 10.74 -3.96
C CYS A 84 -6.09 10.16 -3.01
N ILE A 85 -6.55 9.42 -1.99
CA ILE A 85 -5.69 8.69 -1.05
C ILE A 85 -5.88 7.19 -1.27
N ILE A 86 -4.79 6.45 -1.45
CA ILE A 86 -4.83 5.01 -1.71
C ILE A 86 -4.14 4.27 -0.56
N ASP A 87 -4.87 3.38 0.14
CA ASP A 87 -4.28 2.43 1.10
C ASP A 87 -3.72 1.24 0.32
N SER A 88 -2.41 1.04 0.47
CA SER A 88 -1.65 -0.03 -0.14
C SER A 88 -1.61 0.04 -1.68
N ALA A 89 -0.77 0.91 -2.20
CA ALA A 89 -0.61 1.15 -3.63
C ALA A 89 -0.25 -0.10 -4.44
N TYR A 90 -0.64 -0.11 -5.70
CA TYR A 90 -0.24 -1.10 -6.71
C TYR A 90 1.26 -1.46 -6.64
N TYR A 91 2.11 -0.46 -6.47
CA TYR A 91 3.56 -0.65 -6.43
C TYR A 91 4.06 -1.42 -5.21
N SER A 92 3.33 -1.42 -4.09
CA SER A 92 3.68 -2.19 -2.90
C SER A 92 3.39 -3.69 -3.04
N ASP A 93 2.53 -4.06 -3.98
CA ASP A 93 2.12 -5.45 -4.22
C ASP A 93 3.31 -6.36 -4.52
N PHE A 94 4.27 -5.84 -5.29
CA PHE A 94 5.50 -6.55 -5.61
C PHE A 94 6.33 -6.97 -4.39
N ALA A 95 6.32 -6.18 -3.31
CA ALA A 95 7.06 -6.54 -2.10
C ALA A 95 6.51 -7.82 -1.45
N PHE A 96 5.19 -7.99 -1.44
CA PHE A 96 4.54 -9.19 -0.93
C PHE A 96 4.82 -10.42 -1.83
N ALA A 97 4.67 -10.26 -3.14
CA ALA A 97 4.94 -11.33 -4.10
C ALA A 97 6.39 -11.83 -4.01
N LEU A 98 7.35 -10.91 -3.86
CA LEU A 98 8.77 -11.26 -3.69
C LEU A 98 9.01 -12.09 -2.43
N VAL A 99 8.39 -11.71 -1.29
CA VAL A 99 8.54 -12.48 -0.05
C VAL A 99 7.87 -13.85 -0.16
N GLN A 100 6.70 -13.93 -0.77
CA GLN A 100 6.01 -15.22 -0.97
C GLN A 100 6.81 -16.17 -1.86
N GLN A 101 7.50 -15.65 -2.87
CA GLN A 101 8.44 -16.44 -3.67
C GLN A 101 9.63 -16.91 -2.84
N GLN A 102 10.25 -16.03 -2.03
CA GLN A 102 11.37 -16.38 -1.16
C GLN A 102 11.02 -17.42 -0.09
N ASP A 103 9.77 -17.42 0.37
CA ASP A 103 9.25 -18.38 1.35
C ASP A 103 8.74 -19.69 0.70
N GLY A 104 8.85 -19.81 -0.64
CA GLY A 104 8.49 -21.01 -1.38
C GLY A 104 7.00 -21.21 -1.56
N TYR A 105 6.18 -20.17 -1.35
CA TYR A 105 4.74 -20.20 -1.57
C TYR A 105 4.34 -19.97 -3.03
N PHE A 106 5.26 -19.45 -3.85
CA PHE A 106 5.14 -19.40 -5.30
C PHE A 106 6.11 -20.39 -5.91
N THR A 107 5.67 -21.14 -6.91
CA THR A 107 6.59 -21.78 -7.84
C THR A 107 7.29 -20.73 -8.71
N ASP A 108 8.42 -21.08 -9.33
CA ASP A 108 9.11 -20.15 -10.24
C ASP A 108 8.22 -19.74 -11.43
N ASP A 109 7.40 -20.65 -11.94
CA ASP A 109 6.46 -20.36 -13.03
C ASP A 109 5.35 -19.40 -12.59
N GLU A 110 4.78 -19.56 -11.39
CA GLU A 110 3.79 -18.65 -10.83
C GLU A 110 4.39 -17.26 -10.58
N TYR A 111 5.61 -17.19 -10.06
CA TYR A 111 6.29 -15.92 -9.85
C TYR A 111 6.57 -15.20 -11.17
N ASN A 112 7.05 -15.93 -12.19
CA ASN A 112 7.25 -15.37 -13.52
C ASN A 112 5.94 -14.90 -14.17
N ALA A 113 4.86 -15.66 -14.02
CA ALA A 113 3.53 -15.26 -14.50
C ALA A 113 3.05 -13.98 -13.78
N TYR A 114 3.22 -13.89 -12.46
CA TYR A 114 2.91 -12.70 -11.69
C TYR A 114 3.72 -11.48 -12.17
N LEU A 115 5.05 -11.62 -12.37
CA LEU A 115 5.90 -10.55 -12.88
C LEU A 115 5.44 -10.04 -14.25
N ASN A 116 5.10 -10.95 -15.14
CA ASN A 116 4.61 -10.59 -16.47
C ASN A 116 3.30 -9.80 -16.39
N MET A 117 2.35 -10.22 -15.53
CA MET A 117 1.11 -9.47 -15.30
C MET A 117 1.38 -8.08 -14.72
N HIS A 118 2.21 -8.00 -13.66
CA HIS A 118 2.57 -6.74 -13.04
C HIS A 118 3.24 -5.78 -14.05
N GLN A 119 4.18 -6.27 -14.85
CA GLN A 119 4.85 -5.46 -15.86
C GLN A 119 3.91 -5.01 -17.00
N ALA A 120 2.97 -5.86 -17.41
CA ALA A 120 2.00 -5.52 -18.46
C ALA A 120 0.97 -4.46 -18.02
N LEU A 121 0.61 -4.43 -16.75
CA LEU A 121 -0.35 -3.47 -16.19
C LEU A 121 0.29 -2.11 -15.89
N GLN A 122 1.56 -2.09 -15.48
CA GLN A 122 2.25 -0.88 -15.01
C GLN A 122 2.25 0.29 -16.02
N PRO A 123 2.46 0.11 -17.35
CA PRO A 123 2.47 1.22 -18.30
C PRO A 123 1.14 1.98 -18.39
N ASN A 124 0.04 1.39 -17.92
CA ASN A 124 -1.28 2.01 -17.92
C ASN A 124 -1.57 2.80 -16.63
N LEU A 125 -0.61 2.90 -15.73
CA LEU A 125 -0.72 3.60 -14.46
C LEU A 125 0.21 4.82 -14.43
N VAL A 126 -0.26 5.90 -13.83
CA VAL A 126 0.59 7.03 -13.46
C VAL A 126 1.30 6.74 -12.14
N TYR A 127 2.41 7.40 -11.90
CA TYR A 127 3.01 7.38 -10.57
C TYR A 127 2.22 8.30 -9.63
N PRO A 128 2.12 7.97 -8.31
CA PRO A 128 1.54 8.88 -7.35
C PRO A 128 2.37 10.17 -7.25
N ASP A 129 1.72 11.28 -6.95
CA ASP A 129 2.41 12.56 -6.73
C ASP A 129 3.32 12.48 -5.50
N VAL A 130 2.87 11.74 -4.48
CA VAL A 130 3.66 11.44 -3.29
C VAL A 130 3.33 10.05 -2.74
N ILE A 131 4.36 9.38 -2.25
CA ILE A 131 4.24 8.19 -1.41
C ILE A 131 4.54 8.60 0.03
N VAL A 132 3.56 8.42 0.91
CA VAL A 132 3.72 8.51 2.36
C VAL A 132 4.07 7.12 2.87
N TYR A 133 5.32 6.94 3.27
CA TYR A 133 5.78 5.69 3.86
C TYR A 133 5.75 5.76 5.38
N LEU A 134 4.86 4.99 6.00
CA LEU A 134 4.78 4.85 7.45
C LEU A 134 5.95 3.98 7.94
N ASN A 135 6.99 4.66 8.42
CA ASN A 135 8.23 4.02 8.84
C ASN A 135 8.07 3.43 10.24
N LEU A 136 8.17 2.10 10.33
CA LEU A 136 8.12 1.35 11.56
C LEU A 136 9.06 0.15 11.46
N SER A 137 9.79 -0.17 12.54
CA SER A 137 10.68 -1.35 12.55
C SER A 137 9.86 -2.65 12.48
N PRO A 138 10.45 -3.76 11.99
CA PRO A 138 9.79 -5.06 12.04
C PRO A 138 9.40 -5.48 13.46
N GLU A 139 10.20 -5.14 14.47
CA GLU A 139 9.97 -5.43 15.88
C GLU A 139 8.77 -4.65 16.42
N ASP A 140 8.71 -3.32 16.17
CA ASP A 140 7.58 -2.48 16.57
C ASP A 140 6.30 -2.90 15.84
N THR A 141 6.44 -3.28 14.57
CA THR A 141 5.35 -3.82 13.75
C THR A 141 4.78 -5.10 14.37
N LEU A 142 5.64 -6.04 14.77
CA LEU A 142 5.22 -7.27 15.43
C LEU A 142 4.47 -7.02 16.73
N ASN A 143 4.94 -6.07 17.55
CA ASN A 143 4.26 -5.67 18.78
C ASN A 143 2.85 -5.14 18.49
N ARG A 144 2.70 -4.26 17.52
CA ARG A 144 1.39 -3.72 17.12
C ARG A 144 0.44 -4.78 16.55
N ILE A 145 0.95 -5.75 15.79
CA ILE A 145 0.15 -6.88 15.30
C ILE A 145 -0.40 -7.68 16.47
N LYS A 146 0.42 -7.97 17.49
CA LYS A 146 -0.01 -8.66 18.70
C LYS A 146 -1.05 -7.86 19.49
N GLU A 147 -0.85 -6.56 19.66
CA GLU A 147 -1.79 -5.67 20.35
C GLU A 147 -3.14 -5.58 19.63
N ARG A 148 -3.14 -5.56 18.29
CA ARG A 148 -4.35 -5.52 17.47
C ARG A 148 -5.17 -6.81 17.54
N SER A 149 -4.54 -7.94 17.88
CA SER A 149 -5.16 -9.23 18.13
C SER A 149 -6.07 -9.76 17.00
N ARG A 150 -5.73 -9.48 15.74
CA ARG A 150 -6.41 -10.12 14.60
C ARG A 150 -6.02 -11.58 14.54
N GLU A 151 -7.00 -12.47 14.62
CA GLU A 151 -6.79 -13.92 14.68
C GLU A 151 -5.95 -14.43 13.50
N CYS A 152 -6.23 -13.96 12.28
CA CYS A 152 -5.53 -14.40 11.07
C CYS A 152 -4.06 -13.92 11.01
N GLU A 153 -3.68 -12.87 11.74
CA GLU A 153 -2.31 -12.31 11.74
C GLU A 153 -1.49 -12.74 12.96
N SER A 154 -2.07 -13.45 13.92
CA SER A 154 -1.44 -13.81 15.21
C SER A 154 -0.12 -14.57 15.07
N ASN A 155 0.06 -15.31 13.98
CA ASN A 155 1.19 -16.20 13.73
C ASN A 155 2.26 -15.60 12.78
N ILE A 156 2.17 -14.31 12.43
CA ILE A 156 3.18 -13.67 11.56
C ILE A 156 4.52 -13.62 12.31
N PRO A 157 5.57 -14.28 11.79
CA PRO A 157 6.87 -14.29 12.45
C PRO A 157 7.65 -13.00 12.15
N LEU A 158 8.58 -12.62 13.05
CA LEU A 158 9.47 -11.47 12.86
C LEU A 158 10.30 -11.59 11.57
N GLU A 159 10.74 -12.81 11.23
CA GLU A 159 11.50 -13.07 10.01
C GLU A 159 10.75 -12.64 8.75
N TYR A 160 9.46 -12.95 8.65
CA TYR A 160 8.60 -12.51 7.55
C TYR A 160 8.54 -10.99 7.45
N LEU A 161 8.34 -10.30 8.58
CA LEU A 161 8.30 -8.84 8.63
C LEU A 161 9.63 -8.21 8.22
N THR A 162 10.75 -8.83 8.58
CA THR A 162 12.10 -8.40 8.20
C THR A 162 12.34 -8.56 6.69
N LYS A 163 11.93 -9.69 6.11
CA LYS A 163 11.96 -9.92 4.65
C LYS A 163 11.08 -8.88 3.92
N LEU A 164 9.87 -8.66 4.43
CA LEU A 164 8.94 -7.70 3.85
C LEU A 164 9.47 -6.25 3.93
N HIS A 165 10.06 -5.87 5.06
CA HIS A 165 10.72 -4.56 5.20
C HIS A 165 11.84 -4.39 4.17
N THR A 166 12.69 -5.41 4.00
CA THR A 166 13.75 -5.40 2.99
C THR A 166 13.20 -5.27 1.57
N ALA A 167 12.12 -5.98 1.27
CA ALA A 167 11.43 -5.88 -0.02
C ALA A 167 10.84 -4.48 -0.25
N TYR A 168 10.23 -3.87 0.76
CA TYR A 168 9.75 -2.48 0.71
C TYR A 168 10.89 -1.49 0.43
N CYS A 169 12.04 -1.63 1.08
CA CYS A 169 13.21 -0.78 0.82
C CYS A 169 13.63 -0.82 -0.66
N LYS A 170 13.61 -2.00 -1.30
CA LYS A 170 13.91 -2.15 -2.72
C LYS A 170 12.87 -1.44 -3.60
N VAL A 171 11.58 -1.62 -3.29
CA VAL A 171 10.48 -0.96 -4.01
C VAL A 171 10.59 0.56 -3.90
N LEU A 172 10.75 1.09 -2.69
CA LEU A 172 10.89 2.53 -2.45
C LEU A 172 12.11 3.11 -3.16
N SER A 173 13.26 2.43 -3.12
CA SER A 173 14.46 2.84 -3.85
C SER A 173 14.24 2.91 -5.37
N SER A 174 13.44 2.03 -5.93
CA SER A 174 13.05 2.08 -7.35
C SER A 174 12.11 3.25 -7.64
N LEU A 175 11.10 3.46 -6.78
CA LEU A 175 10.07 4.49 -6.94
C LEU A 175 10.59 5.91 -6.69
N SER A 176 11.63 6.08 -5.85
CA SER A 176 12.22 7.40 -5.56
C SER A 176 12.78 8.13 -6.79
N LYS A 177 13.00 7.40 -7.89
CA LYS A 177 13.41 7.96 -9.19
C LYS A 177 12.21 8.48 -10.02
N ARG A 178 10.98 8.22 -9.58
CA ARG A 178 9.75 8.46 -10.35
C ARG A 178 8.74 9.33 -9.63
N CYS A 179 8.71 9.29 -8.30
CA CYS A 179 7.78 10.05 -7.48
C CYS A 179 8.43 10.45 -6.15
N LYS A 180 7.86 11.45 -5.49
CA LYS A 180 8.31 11.91 -4.18
C LYS A 180 7.96 10.87 -3.12
N ILE A 181 8.91 10.57 -2.23
CA ILE A 181 8.70 9.67 -1.09
C ILE A 181 8.97 10.44 0.18
N VAL A 182 7.99 10.43 1.10
CA VAL A 182 8.12 11.06 2.42
C VAL A 182 7.98 9.97 3.48
N HIS A 183 8.98 9.88 4.36
CA HIS A 183 8.97 8.96 5.48
C HIS A 183 8.35 9.64 6.70
N VAL A 184 7.30 9.02 7.25
CA VAL A 184 6.62 9.47 8.46
C VAL A 184 6.90 8.47 9.58
N ASP A 185 7.34 8.97 10.74
CA ASP A 185 7.58 8.14 11.92
C ASP A 185 6.24 7.62 12.48
N ALA A 186 5.97 6.36 12.22
CA ALA A 186 4.73 5.71 12.65
C ALA A 186 4.70 5.34 14.15
N ARG A 187 5.78 5.63 14.94
CA ARG A 187 5.77 5.46 16.40
C ARG A 187 5.01 6.57 17.13
N LYS A 188 4.82 7.70 16.47
CA LYS A 188 4.02 8.83 16.96
C LYS A 188 2.56 8.42 17.22
N SER A 189 1.82 9.22 17.96
CA SER A 189 0.38 9.05 18.15
C SER A 189 -0.37 9.13 16.81
N ARG A 190 -1.61 8.62 16.78
CA ARG A 190 -2.44 8.66 15.55
C ARG A 190 -2.71 10.10 15.10
N GLU A 191 -2.92 10.99 16.05
CA GLU A 191 -3.18 12.41 15.83
C GLU A 191 -1.96 13.13 15.26
N GLU A 192 -0.77 12.84 15.79
CA GLU A 192 0.48 13.40 15.28
C GLU A 192 0.80 12.89 13.86
N VAL A 193 0.61 11.58 13.60
CA VAL A 193 0.80 11.00 12.26
C VAL A 193 -0.18 11.61 11.26
N LEU A 194 -1.47 11.76 11.64
CA LEU A 194 -2.47 12.40 10.81
C LEU A 194 -2.07 13.84 10.47
N HIS A 195 -1.69 14.61 11.49
CA HIS A 195 -1.25 15.99 11.31
C HIS A 195 -0.03 16.10 10.38
N ASP A 196 1.01 15.29 10.62
CA ASP A 196 2.21 15.27 9.76
C ASP A 196 1.84 15.00 8.30
N VAL A 197 0.92 14.04 8.08
CA VAL A 197 0.49 13.66 6.72
C VAL A 197 -0.35 14.74 6.07
N GLU A 198 -1.26 15.41 6.80
CA GLU A 198 -2.03 16.53 6.25
C GLU A 198 -1.08 17.67 5.83
N VAL A 199 -0.10 18.02 6.64
CA VAL A 199 0.93 19.03 6.29
C VAL A 199 1.70 18.63 5.02
N ILE A 200 2.04 17.35 4.87
CA ILE A 200 2.71 16.85 3.66
C ILE A 200 1.80 17.00 2.43
N ILE A 201 0.53 16.61 2.56
CA ILE A 201 -0.46 16.69 1.47
C ILE A 201 -0.66 18.14 1.03
N ASP A 202 -0.84 19.05 1.98
CA ASP A 202 -1.03 20.48 1.70
C ASP A 202 0.19 21.06 0.98
N ALA A 203 1.42 20.76 1.46
CA ALA A 203 2.65 21.22 0.82
C ALA A 203 2.83 20.69 -0.62
N ILE A 204 2.43 19.43 -0.89
CA ILE A 204 2.46 18.86 -2.25
C ILE A 204 1.40 19.51 -3.14
N SER A 205 0.21 19.75 -2.61
CA SER A 205 -0.87 20.44 -3.34
C SER A 205 -0.42 21.85 -3.77
N ASP A 206 0.17 22.61 -2.86
CA ASP A 206 0.71 23.94 -3.16
C ASP A 206 1.82 23.91 -4.21
N GLU A 207 2.70 22.90 -4.15
CA GLU A 207 3.77 22.69 -5.13
C GLU A 207 3.20 22.40 -6.53
N ILE A 208 2.18 21.54 -6.61
CA ILE A 208 1.48 21.19 -7.87
C ILE A 208 0.78 22.41 -8.46
N ILE A 209 0.09 23.20 -7.65
CA ILE A 209 -0.61 24.42 -8.08
C ILE A 209 0.41 25.44 -8.61
N SER A 210 1.52 25.66 -7.92
CA SER A 210 2.54 26.64 -8.27
C SER A 210 3.33 26.29 -9.53
N ASN A 211 3.62 25.00 -9.75
CA ASN A 211 4.48 24.52 -10.85
C ASN A 211 3.69 23.92 -12.03
N GLY A 212 2.39 23.78 -11.91
CA GLY A 212 1.52 22.99 -12.80
C GLY A 212 1.73 21.49 -12.58
N HIS A 213 0.66 20.72 -12.78
CA HIS A 213 0.73 19.26 -12.63
C HIS A 213 1.66 18.65 -13.69
N PRO A 214 2.59 17.74 -13.35
CA PRO A 214 3.50 17.12 -14.30
C PRO A 214 2.81 16.44 -15.50
N CYS A 215 1.59 15.94 -15.31
CA CYS A 215 0.79 15.31 -16.36
C CYS A 215 0.16 16.30 -17.37
N TYR A 216 0.24 17.62 -17.12
CA TYR A 216 -0.32 18.66 -18.00
C TYR A 216 0.75 19.51 -18.68
N LYS A 217 2.03 19.14 -18.54
CA LYS A 217 3.16 19.68 -19.31
C LYS A 217 3.56 18.68 -20.38
#